data_59ed61ad9a26d650548318976f5d531f
#
_entry.id   59ed61ad9a26d650548318976f5d531f
#
_cell.length_a   1.000
_cell.length_b   1.000
_cell.length_c   1.000
_cell.angle_alpha   90.00
_cell.angle_beta   90.00
_cell.angle_gamma   90.00
#
_symmetry.space_group_name_H-M   'P 1'
#
loop_
_entity.id
_entity.type
_entity.pdbx_description
1 polymer ?
#
loop_
_entity_poly.entity_id
_entity_poly.type
_entity_poly.pdbx_seq_one_letter_code
_entity_poly.pdbx_strand_id
1 'polypeptide(L)'
;VLWLDAGWVREPDEPIDIDEIAENARRLQPDILVVDREVHGVNENYRTPEQEIPDDIRRYPWESCITMTRGWCSMRPEEPIKPMRHIISNLLAIVSRGGNYLIGIGPDARGRMSSWISRGLGELGDFLGVNGEGIYATRPWTPITSVRAQEGWSWYATHPKDSEARVFLFGMPPAPTADEAADLSLEEATFAAAGLASTWLEVPGKVHSARILGSEEGVIVEAREGSSRLVIPQTDLRYAVGVELTF
;
A
#
# COMPACT_ATOMS: atom_id res chain seq x y z
N VAL A 1 -3.90 18.45 10.56
CA VAL A 1 -2.67 17.77 11.02
C VAL A 1 -1.57 18.79 11.16
N LEU A 2 -0.84 18.77 12.27
CA LEU A 2 0.44 19.45 12.45
C LEU A 2 1.55 18.41 12.28
N TRP A 3 2.30 18.50 11.20
CA TRP A 3 3.32 17.55 10.81
C TRP A 3 4.71 18.18 11.02
N LEU A 4 5.40 17.78 12.09
CA LEU A 4 6.68 18.35 12.51
C LEU A 4 7.81 17.50 11.94
N ASP A 5 8.39 17.95 10.85
CA ASP A 5 9.51 17.26 10.19
C ASP A 5 10.83 17.59 10.87
N ALA A 6 11.22 16.79 11.84
CA ALA A 6 12.34 17.06 12.72
C ALA A 6 13.23 15.84 13.01
N GLY A 7 13.23 14.83 12.16
CA GLY A 7 14.00 13.60 12.36
C GLY A 7 15.51 13.80 12.56
N TRP A 8 16.05 14.96 12.18
CA TRP A 8 17.45 15.37 12.43
C TRP A 8 17.65 16.13 13.74
N VAL A 9 16.57 16.58 14.38
CA VAL A 9 16.65 17.23 15.69
C VAL A 9 16.85 16.17 16.76
N ARG A 10 17.81 16.38 17.64
CA ARG A 10 18.14 15.45 18.74
C ARG A 10 18.31 16.23 20.02
N GLU A 11 17.56 15.84 21.05
CA GLU A 11 17.81 16.34 22.39
C GLU A 11 19.09 15.71 22.96
N PRO A 12 19.79 16.40 23.85
CA PRO A 12 19.58 17.77 24.36
C PRO A 12 20.27 18.87 23.50
N ASP A 13 20.89 18.52 22.40
CA ASP A 13 21.76 19.42 21.64
C ASP A 13 20.97 20.50 20.87
N GLU A 14 19.75 20.16 20.46
CA GLU A 14 18.84 21.08 19.77
C GLU A 14 17.46 21.06 20.44
N PRO A 15 17.29 21.70 21.59
CA PRO A 15 16.02 21.67 22.34
C PRO A 15 14.93 22.43 21.58
N ILE A 16 13.90 21.70 21.15
CA ILE A 16 12.66 22.26 20.61
C ILE A 16 11.56 21.88 21.58
N ASP A 17 10.81 22.87 22.06
CA ASP A 17 9.69 22.64 22.97
C ASP A 17 8.46 22.16 22.19
N ILE A 18 8.49 20.87 21.80
CA ILE A 18 7.41 20.21 21.06
C ILE A 18 6.13 20.16 21.88
N ASP A 19 6.21 20.05 23.20
CA ASP A 19 5.06 20.03 24.07
C ASP A 19 4.32 21.39 24.04
N GLU A 20 5.04 22.51 24.17
CA GLU A 20 4.44 23.84 24.04
C GLU A 20 3.83 24.07 22.65
N ILE A 21 4.52 23.64 21.58
CA ILE A 21 4.02 23.74 20.21
C ILE A 21 2.71 22.95 20.05
N ALA A 22 2.67 21.72 20.53
CA ALA A 22 1.50 20.85 20.47
C ALA A 22 0.33 21.37 21.31
N GLU A 23 0.59 21.88 22.53
CA GLU A 23 -0.41 22.48 23.39
C GLU A 23 -1.01 23.74 22.75
N ASN A 24 -0.19 24.60 22.17
CA ASN A 24 -0.63 25.78 21.45
C ASN A 24 -1.50 25.43 20.24
N ALA A 25 -1.10 24.41 19.48
CA ALA A 25 -1.88 23.92 18.35
C ALA A 25 -3.27 23.41 18.78
N ARG A 26 -3.31 22.58 19.84
CA ARG A 26 -4.56 22.02 20.39
C ARG A 26 -5.45 23.08 21.03
N ARG A 27 -4.87 24.12 21.61
CA ARG A 27 -5.66 25.26 22.13
C ARG A 27 -6.43 25.98 21.02
N LEU A 28 -5.83 26.05 19.82
CA LEU A 28 -6.46 26.69 18.64
C LEU A 28 -7.36 25.70 17.87
N GLN A 29 -7.00 24.45 17.85
CA GLN A 29 -7.72 23.38 17.15
C GLN A 29 -7.67 22.08 17.98
N PRO A 30 -8.66 21.85 18.88
CA PRO A 30 -8.61 20.77 19.88
C PRO A 30 -8.41 19.36 19.30
N ASP A 31 -8.93 19.08 18.10
CA ASP A 31 -8.86 17.77 17.46
C ASP A 31 -7.68 17.64 16.48
N ILE A 32 -6.69 18.56 16.52
CA ILE A 32 -5.55 18.48 15.62
C ILE A 32 -4.68 17.25 15.94
N LEU A 33 -4.36 16.49 14.92
CA LEU A 33 -3.36 15.43 15.02
C LEU A 33 -1.97 16.04 14.93
N VAL A 34 -1.09 15.62 15.82
CA VAL A 34 0.32 16.03 15.88
C VAL A 34 1.21 14.84 15.52
N VAL A 35 2.16 15.08 14.64
CA VAL A 35 3.17 14.11 14.22
C VAL A 35 4.53 14.75 14.43
N ASP A 36 5.29 14.24 15.38
CA ASP A 36 6.57 14.81 15.78
C ASP A 36 7.79 14.17 15.12
N ARG A 37 7.55 13.30 14.18
CA ARG A 37 8.57 12.68 13.32
C ARG A 37 9.87 12.30 14.04
N GLU A 38 9.93 11.05 14.55
CA GLU A 38 11.11 10.43 15.15
C GLU A 38 11.65 11.09 16.43
N VAL A 39 11.04 12.16 16.91
CA VAL A 39 11.36 12.74 18.22
C VAL A 39 10.71 11.92 19.34
N HIS A 40 9.53 11.37 19.08
CA HIS A 40 8.80 10.46 19.97
C HIS A 40 8.43 11.05 21.32
N GLY A 41 7.55 12.05 21.31
CA GLY A 41 7.01 12.68 22.51
C GLY A 41 5.63 12.14 22.91
N VAL A 42 5.13 12.62 24.05
CA VAL A 42 3.79 12.32 24.57
C VAL A 42 2.68 12.86 23.66
N ASN A 43 3.01 13.76 22.76
CA ASN A 43 2.09 14.41 21.83
C ASN A 43 1.97 13.70 20.48
N GLU A 44 2.81 12.71 20.21
CA GLU A 44 2.79 11.95 18.96
C GLU A 44 1.49 11.14 18.82
N ASN A 45 0.67 11.46 17.81
CA ASN A 45 -0.57 10.74 17.53
C ASN A 45 -0.37 9.54 16.61
N TYR A 46 0.61 9.58 15.70
CA TYR A 46 0.99 8.46 14.84
C TYR A 46 2.44 8.59 14.39
N ARG A 47 3.04 7.47 13.99
CA ARG A 47 4.44 7.39 13.55
C ARG A 47 4.56 7.41 12.04
N THR A 48 5.71 7.89 11.56
CA THR A 48 5.94 8.11 10.14
C THR A 48 7.28 7.51 9.69
N PRO A 49 7.40 6.18 9.57
CA PRO A 49 8.58 5.59 8.95
C PRO A 49 8.77 6.18 7.55
N GLU A 50 10.00 6.65 7.27
CA GLU A 50 10.34 7.30 6.01
C GLU A 50 11.07 6.33 5.07
N GLN A 51 10.59 6.21 3.83
CA GLN A 51 11.12 5.29 2.80
C GLN A 51 11.19 3.83 3.28
N GLU A 52 10.45 3.49 4.32
CA GLU A 52 10.44 2.18 4.96
C GLU A 52 9.00 1.68 5.16
N ILE A 53 8.82 0.38 5.08
CA ILE A 53 7.56 -0.30 5.40
C ILE A 53 7.87 -1.30 6.51
N PRO A 54 7.28 -1.18 7.71
CA PRO A 54 7.48 -2.16 8.78
C PRO A 54 7.15 -3.59 8.31
N ASP A 55 7.97 -4.56 8.71
CA ASP A 55 7.77 -5.97 8.33
C ASP A 55 6.51 -6.58 8.95
N ASP A 56 6.14 -6.11 10.15
CA ASP A 56 5.03 -6.63 10.94
C ASP A 56 3.87 -5.63 11.07
N ILE A 57 2.68 -6.15 11.42
CA ILE A 57 1.53 -5.34 11.82
C ILE A 57 1.87 -4.58 13.10
N ARG A 58 1.73 -3.25 13.06
CA ARG A 58 1.99 -2.38 14.22
C ARG A 58 0.71 -2.13 15.02
N ARG A 59 0.86 -2.02 16.33
CA ARG A 59 -0.25 -1.76 17.27
C ARG A 59 -0.55 -0.28 17.47
N TYR A 60 0.26 0.60 16.91
CA TYR A 60 0.08 2.05 16.92
C TYR A 60 -0.28 2.54 15.51
N PRO A 61 -0.99 3.65 15.38
CA PRO A 61 -1.22 4.27 14.09
C PRO A 61 0.08 4.69 13.43
N TRP A 62 0.20 4.47 12.13
CA TRP A 62 1.38 4.85 11.37
C TRP A 62 1.07 5.17 9.91
N GLU A 63 1.96 5.94 9.30
CA GLU A 63 1.89 6.37 7.92
C GLU A 63 3.28 6.25 7.31
N SER A 64 3.44 5.45 6.27
CA SER A 64 4.72 5.34 5.57
C SER A 64 4.83 6.43 4.51
N CYS A 65 5.89 7.23 4.60
CA CYS A 65 6.18 8.33 3.71
C CYS A 65 7.20 7.87 2.65
N ILE A 66 6.74 7.56 1.44
CA ILE A 66 7.58 7.03 0.36
C ILE A 66 7.38 7.81 -0.92
N THR A 67 8.49 8.22 -1.55
CA THR A 67 8.47 8.99 -2.79
C THR A 67 8.07 8.16 -4.01
N MET A 68 7.32 8.76 -4.91
CA MET A 68 7.00 8.19 -6.23
C MET A 68 8.20 8.22 -7.18
N THR A 69 9.07 9.21 -7.04
CA THR A 69 10.33 9.37 -7.76
C THR A 69 11.51 8.94 -6.88
N ARG A 70 12.73 9.12 -7.35
CA ARG A 70 13.95 8.79 -6.57
C ARG A 70 14.18 9.73 -5.39
N GLY A 71 13.69 10.97 -5.46
CA GLY A 71 13.86 11.99 -4.43
C GLY A 71 12.58 12.70 -4.08
N TRP A 72 12.62 13.55 -3.06
CA TRP A 72 11.48 14.34 -2.56
C TRP A 72 11.10 15.50 -3.48
N CYS A 73 12.06 16.01 -4.25
CA CYS A 73 11.86 17.11 -5.18
C CYS A 73 12.12 16.64 -6.62
N SER A 74 11.52 17.32 -7.59
CA SER A 74 11.87 17.12 -8.99
C SER A 74 13.32 17.61 -9.22
N MET A 75 14.21 16.68 -9.49
CA MET A 75 15.63 16.98 -9.76
C MET A 75 15.86 17.39 -11.22
N ARG A 76 14.95 17.05 -12.11
CA ARG A 76 15.00 17.35 -13.53
C ARG A 76 13.61 17.31 -14.15
N PRO A 77 13.36 18.05 -15.25
CA PRO A 77 12.14 17.91 -16.03
C PRO A 77 11.96 16.45 -16.46
N GLU A 78 10.72 15.97 -16.45
CA GLU A 78 10.36 14.60 -16.90
C GLU A 78 11.16 13.48 -16.19
N GLU A 79 11.41 13.65 -14.89
CA GLU A 79 11.97 12.59 -14.08
C GLU A 79 11.01 11.39 -14.03
N PRO A 80 11.48 10.17 -14.38
CA PRO A 80 10.63 8.98 -14.32
C PRO A 80 10.30 8.62 -12.87
N ILE A 81 9.11 8.05 -12.69
CA ILE A 81 8.69 7.48 -11.41
C ILE A 81 9.27 6.08 -11.22
N LYS A 82 9.20 5.58 -9.99
CA LYS A 82 9.43 4.16 -9.69
C LYS A 82 8.41 3.31 -10.46
N PRO A 83 8.72 2.04 -10.80
CA PRO A 83 7.75 1.17 -11.47
C PRO A 83 6.41 1.13 -10.75
N MET A 84 5.31 1.24 -11.49
CA MET A 84 3.95 1.23 -10.92
C MET A 84 3.67 -0.02 -10.09
N ARG A 85 4.21 -1.16 -10.54
CA ARG A 85 4.18 -2.40 -9.76
C ARG A 85 4.73 -2.21 -8.34
N HIS A 86 5.84 -1.50 -8.19
CA HIS A 86 6.46 -1.22 -6.90
C HIS A 86 5.60 -0.28 -6.04
N ILE A 87 5.01 0.75 -6.66
CA ILE A 87 4.12 1.69 -5.98
C ILE A 87 2.88 0.98 -5.44
N ILE A 88 2.27 0.11 -6.25
CA ILE A 88 1.10 -0.68 -5.85
C ILE A 88 1.46 -1.72 -4.80
N SER A 89 2.61 -2.39 -4.92
CA SER A 89 3.10 -3.31 -3.90
C SER A 89 3.28 -2.61 -2.55
N ASN A 90 3.85 -1.41 -2.54
CA ASN A 90 3.98 -0.60 -1.32
C ASN A 90 2.62 -0.27 -0.71
N LEU A 91 1.64 0.16 -1.52
CA LEU A 91 0.29 0.43 -1.05
C LEU A 91 -0.32 -0.81 -0.37
N LEU A 92 -0.27 -1.96 -1.03
CA LEU A 92 -0.84 -3.20 -0.50
C LEU A 92 -0.11 -3.67 0.77
N ALA A 93 1.22 -3.58 0.79
CA ALA A 93 2.02 -3.93 1.95
C ALA A 93 1.74 -3.03 3.16
N ILE A 94 1.61 -1.72 2.95
CA ILE A 94 1.31 -0.75 3.99
C ILE A 94 -0.09 -0.99 4.57
N VAL A 95 -1.10 -1.08 3.72
CA VAL A 95 -2.50 -1.22 4.14
C VAL A 95 -2.73 -2.56 4.84
N SER A 96 -2.16 -3.66 4.33
CA SER A 96 -2.26 -4.99 4.95
C SER A 96 -1.55 -5.09 6.30
N ARG A 97 -0.69 -4.14 6.65
CA ARG A 97 -0.02 -4.03 7.95
C ARG A 97 -0.61 -2.94 8.86
N GLY A 98 -1.71 -2.32 8.43
CA GLY A 98 -2.46 -1.34 9.22
C GLY A 98 -1.94 0.09 9.14
N GLY A 99 -1.13 0.41 8.13
CA GLY A 99 -0.61 1.74 7.88
C GLY A 99 -1.40 2.54 6.84
N ASN A 100 -1.06 3.81 6.73
CA ASN A 100 -1.47 4.69 5.64
C ASN A 100 -0.28 4.98 4.73
N TYR A 101 -0.54 5.16 3.45
CA TYR A 101 0.49 5.47 2.48
C TYR A 101 0.49 6.97 2.14
N LEU A 102 1.51 7.69 2.57
CA LEU A 102 1.81 9.05 2.13
C LEU A 102 2.77 8.97 0.94
N ILE A 103 2.25 9.16 -0.26
CA ILE A 103 3.05 9.13 -1.48
C ILE A 103 3.65 10.51 -1.76
N GLY A 104 4.98 10.59 -1.75
CA GLY A 104 5.71 11.81 -2.05
C GLY A 104 5.78 12.06 -3.55
N ILE A 105 5.30 13.22 -4.00
CA ILE A 105 5.41 13.71 -5.37
C ILE A 105 6.20 15.00 -5.39
N GLY A 106 7.10 15.16 -6.36
CA GLY A 106 7.94 16.35 -6.48
C GLY A 106 7.49 17.24 -7.64
N PRO A 107 6.77 18.35 -7.41
CA PRO A 107 6.52 19.32 -8.45
C PRO A 107 7.81 20.05 -8.85
N ASP A 108 7.84 20.61 -10.06
CA ASP A 108 8.92 21.49 -10.48
C ASP A 108 8.89 22.86 -9.77
N ALA A 109 9.89 23.71 -9.99
CA ALA A 109 9.96 25.05 -9.38
C ALA A 109 8.78 25.99 -9.73
N ARG A 110 7.93 25.60 -10.68
CA ARG A 110 6.71 26.33 -11.07
C ARG A 110 5.44 25.64 -10.55
N GLY A 111 5.58 24.61 -9.72
CA GLY A 111 4.47 23.84 -9.18
C GLY A 111 3.82 22.85 -10.16
N ARG A 112 4.48 22.51 -11.27
CA ARG A 112 3.94 21.60 -12.29
C ARG A 112 4.38 20.16 -12.02
N MET A 113 3.49 19.21 -12.24
CA MET A 113 3.79 17.78 -12.24
C MET A 113 4.38 17.35 -13.57
N SER A 114 5.35 16.42 -13.54
CA SER A 114 5.81 15.76 -14.77
C SER A 114 4.71 14.88 -15.38
N SER A 115 4.86 14.55 -16.66
CA SER A 115 3.96 13.62 -17.34
C SER A 115 3.98 12.23 -16.69
N TRP A 116 5.14 11.79 -16.20
CA TRP A 116 5.33 10.53 -15.47
C TRP A 116 4.52 10.46 -14.18
N ILE A 117 4.58 11.51 -13.36
CA ILE A 117 3.82 11.61 -12.11
C ILE A 117 2.32 11.63 -12.41
N SER A 118 1.91 12.47 -13.37
CA SER A 118 0.48 12.59 -13.71
C SER A 118 -0.11 11.28 -14.22
N ARG A 119 0.62 10.56 -15.08
CA ARG A 119 0.22 9.25 -15.56
C ARG A 119 0.20 8.22 -14.41
N GLY A 120 1.25 8.18 -13.60
CA GLY A 120 1.33 7.23 -12.47
C GLY A 120 0.22 7.42 -11.45
N LEU A 121 -0.16 8.66 -11.14
CA LEU A 121 -1.32 8.95 -10.28
C LEU A 121 -2.63 8.52 -10.93
N GLY A 122 -2.77 8.68 -12.25
CA GLY A 122 -3.92 8.17 -13.01
C GLY A 122 -4.04 6.65 -12.90
N GLU A 123 -2.96 5.92 -13.15
CA GLU A 123 -2.94 4.45 -13.05
C GLU A 123 -3.19 3.94 -11.61
N LEU A 124 -2.69 4.66 -10.61
CA LEU A 124 -2.99 4.37 -9.21
C LEU A 124 -4.48 4.63 -8.91
N GLY A 125 -5.05 5.70 -9.47
CA GLY A 125 -6.48 6.02 -9.38
C GLY A 125 -7.36 4.93 -9.98
N ASP A 126 -7.01 4.43 -11.17
CA ASP A 126 -7.71 3.32 -11.82
C ASP A 126 -7.65 2.04 -10.98
N PHE A 127 -6.48 1.71 -10.44
CA PHE A 127 -6.31 0.58 -9.52
C PHE A 127 -7.19 0.72 -8.27
N LEU A 128 -7.22 1.90 -7.66
CA LEU A 128 -8.06 2.19 -6.49
C LEU A 128 -9.56 2.21 -6.83
N GLY A 129 -9.93 2.61 -8.05
CA GLY A 129 -11.30 2.52 -8.54
C GLY A 129 -11.85 1.10 -8.54
N VAL A 130 -11.00 0.12 -8.83
CA VAL A 130 -11.35 -1.31 -8.83
C VAL A 130 -11.23 -1.92 -7.43
N ASN A 131 -10.16 -1.62 -6.70
CA ASN A 131 -9.75 -2.35 -5.50
C ASN A 131 -10.03 -1.57 -4.19
N GLY A 132 -10.58 -0.37 -4.26
CA GLY A 132 -10.72 0.54 -3.12
C GLY A 132 -11.53 -0.02 -1.94
N GLU A 133 -12.52 -0.88 -2.20
CA GLU A 133 -13.29 -1.52 -1.14
C GLU A 133 -12.41 -2.33 -0.16
N GLY A 134 -11.36 -2.94 -0.67
CA GLY A 134 -10.41 -3.72 0.13
C GLY A 134 -9.23 -2.90 0.66
N ILE A 135 -9.20 -1.59 0.40
CA ILE A 135 -8.11 -0.69 0.81
C ILE A 135 -8.60 0.33 1.83
N TYR A 136 -9.69 1.06 1.51
CA TYR A 136 -10.20 2.11 2.38
C TYR A 136 -11.01 1.55 3.55
N ALA A 137 -10.84 2.16 4.73
CA ALA A 137 -11.54 1.79 5.96
C ALA A 137 -11.39 0.32 6.37
N THR A 138 -10.22 -0.27 6.10
CA THR A 138 -9.90 -1.66 6.39
C THR A 138 -8.96 -1.83 7.58
N ARG A 139 -8.75 -3.07 7.96
CA ARG A 139 -7.78 -3.55 8.97
C ARG A 139 -7.01 -4.74 8.42
N PRO A 140 -5.81 -5.02 8.94
CA PRO A 140 -5.06 -6.22 8.57
C PRO A 140 -5.82 -7.51 8.88
N TRP A 141 -5.86 -8.42 7.93
CA TRP A 141 -6.38 -9.76 8.16
C TRP A 141 -5.24 -10.70 8.58
N THR A 142 -5.13 -10.97 9.87
CA THR A 142 -4.00 -11.69 10.46
C THR A 142 -3.84 -13.15 10.01
N PRO A 143 -4.93 -13.91 9.68
CA PRO A 143 -4.77 -15.27 9.18
C PRO A 143 -3.99 -15.41 7.88
N ILE A 144 -3.63 -14.29 7.19
CA ILE A 144 -2.79 -14.30 5.99
C ILE A 144 -1.47 -15.05 6.20
N THR A 145 -0.93 -15.07 7.41
CA THR A 145 0.30 -15.80 7.76
C THR A 145 0.18 -17.32 7.61
N SER A 146 -1.04 -17.84 7.59
CA SER A 146 -1.36 -19.27 7.42
C SER A 146 -1.75 -19.63 5.99
N VAL A 147 -1.80 -18.66 5.08
CA VAL A 147 -2.15 -18.88 3.68
C VAL A 147 -1.00 -19.58 2.96
N ARG A 148 -1.35 -20.63 2.22
CA ARG A 148 -0.44 -21.26 1.27
C ARG A 148 -0.81 -20.81 -0.13
N ALA A 149 0.15 -20.51 -0.95
CA ALA A 149 -0.08 -19.99 -2.29
C ALA A 149 0.91 -20.55 -3.29
N GLN A 150 0.63 -20.32 -4.56
CA GLN A 150 1.55 -20.62 -5.64
C GLN A 150 2.86 -19.88 -5.44
N GLU A 151 3.97 -20.56 -5.67
CA GLU A 151 5.32 -20.00 -5.55
C GLU A 151 5.50 -18.76 -6.43
N GLY A 152 6.25 -17.78 -5.92
CA GLY A 152 6.54 -16.52 -6.59
C GLY A 152 5.45 -15.45 -6.47
N TRP A 153 4.23 -15.80 -6.01
CA TRP A 153 3.17 -14.82 -5.76
C TRP A 153 3.30 -14.21 -4.37
N SER A 154 3.10 -12.89 -4.29
CA SER A 154 2.99 -12.17 -3.02
C SER A 154 1.51 -11.88 -2.73
N TRP A 155 1.07 -12.15 -1.49
CA TRP A 155 -0.30 -11.96 -1.09
C TRP A 155 -0.41 -11.00 0.09
N TYR A 156 -1.39 -10.12 0.02
CA TYR A 156 -1.75 -9.13 1.03
C TYR A 156 -3.20 -9.31 1.41
N ALA A 157 -3.56 -9.03 2.65
CA ALA A 157 -4.92 -9.26 3.10
C ALA A 157 -5.43 -8.19 4.05
N THR A 158 -6.69 -7.83 3.86
CA THR A 158 -7.41 -6.88 4.69
C THR A 158 -8.83 -7.37 4.95
N HIS A 159 -9.49 -6.75 5.91
CA HIS A 159 -10.93 -6.90 6.11
C HIS A 159 -11.55 -5.53 6.43
N PRO A 160 -12.85 -5.30 6.18
CA PRO A 160 -13.53 -4.09 6.59
C PRO A 160 -13.43 -3.88 8.10
N LYS A 161 -13.35 -2.65 8.55
CA LYS A 161 -13.25 -2.29 9.97
C LYS A 161 -14.39 -2.87 10.83
N ASP A 162 -15.53 -3.05 10.24
CA ASP A 162 -16.80 -3.46 10.89
C ASP A 162 -17.19 -4.91 10.63
N SER A 163 -16.41 -5.68 9.88
CA SER A 163 -16.71 -7.09 9.56
C SER A 163 -15.45 -7.89 9.29
N GLU A 164 -15.26 -8.97 10.05
CA GLU A 164 -14.22 -9.97 9.80
C GLU A 164 -14.70 -11.13 8.91
N ALA A 165 -16.00 -11.24 8.66
CA ALA A 165 -16.55 -12.26 7.79
C ALA A 165 -16.31 -11.99 6.29
N ARG A 166 -15.92 -10.76 5.95
CA ARG A 166 -15.60 -10.32 4.61
C ARG A 166 -14.10 -9.99 4.55
N VAL A 167 -13.38 -10.61 3.66
CA VAL A 167 -11.92 -10.47 3.54
C VAL A 167 -11.55 -10.13 2.11
N PHE A 168 -10.59 -9.25 1.94
CA PHE A 168 -9.99 -8.92 0.66
C PHE A 168 -8.56 -9.44 0.60
N LEU A 169 -8.28 -10.19 -0.45
CA LEU A 169 -6.94 -10.69 -0.76
C LEU A 169 -6.44 -10.03 -2.02
N PHE A 170 -5.18 -9.62 -2.02
CA PHE A 170 -4.52 -9.02 -3.17
C PHE A 170 -3.30 -9.85 -3.55
N GLY A 171 -3.35 -10.48 -4.71
CA GLY A 171 -2.27 -11.28 -5.25
C GLY A 171 -1.46 -10.51 -6.29
N MET A 172 -0.16 -10.44 -6.09
CA MET A 172 0.78 -9.90 -7.07
C MET A 172 1.62 -11.03 -7.65
N PRO A 173 1.72 -11.16 -8.99
CA PRO A 173 2.54 -12.18 -9.63
C PRO A 173 4.03 -11.93 -9.34
N PRO A 174 4.92 -12.88 -9.62
CA PRO A 174 6.36 -12.65 -9.52
C PRO A 174 6.81 -11.45 -10.37
N ALA A 175 7.85 -10.77 -9.94
CA ALA A 175 8.45 -9.72 -10.75
C ALA A 175 9.03 -10.33 -12.05
N PRO A 176 9.06 -9.55 -13.14
CA PRO A 176 9.79 -9.97 -14.35
C PRO A 176 11.22 -10.36 -14.00
N THR A 177 11.73 -11.41 -14.64
CA THR A 177 13.14 -11.77 -14.55
C THR A 177 14.04 -10.68 -15.15
N ALA A 178 15.33 -10.72 -14.84
CA ALA A 178 16.28 -9.76 -15.39
C ALA A 178 16.30 -9.79 -16.93
N ASP A 179 16.16 -10.97 -17.53
CA ASP A 179 16.15 -11.14 -18.99
C ASP A 179 14.86 -10.56 -19.60
N GLU A 180 13.69 -10.83 -19.00
CA GLU A 180 12.41 -10.23 -19.46
C GLU A 180 12.40 -8.70 -19.31
N ALA A 181 13.07 -8.18 -18.28
CA ALA A 181 13.16 -6.75 -18.05
C ALA A 181 14.19 -6.04 -18.96
N ALA A 182 15.20 -6.77 -19.45
CA ALA A 182 16.28 -6.18 -20.24
C ALA A 182 15.81 -5.65 -21.61
N ASP A 183 14.77 -6.23 -22.16
CA ASP A 183 14.22 -5.86 -23.47
C ASP A 183 13.17 -4.74 -23.39
N LEU A 184 12.79 -4.31 -22.17
CA LEU A 184 11.78 -3.27 -21.97
C LEU A 184 12.38 -1.87 -22.09
N SER A 185 11.70 -0.98 -22.81
CA SER A 185 11.96 0.45 -22.70
C SER A 185 11.70 0.95 -21.28
N LEU A 186 12.25 2.12 -20.92
CA LEU A 186 12.03 2.71 -19.60
C LEU A 186 10.53 2.93 -19.31
N GLU A 187 9.76 3.30 -20.31
CA GLU A 187 8.31 3.48 -20.19
C GLU A 187 7.60 2.16 -19.94
N GLU A 188 7.91 1.12 -20.71
CA GLU A 188 7.36 -0.23 -20.50
C GLU A 188 7.75 -0.78 -19.13
N ALA A 189 9.01 -0.66 -18.72
CA ALA A 189 9.47 -1.09 -17.39
C ALA A 189 8.74 -0.35 -16.24
N THR A 190 8.35 0.90 -16.47
CA THR A 190 7.64 1.70 -15.45
C THR A 190 6.15 1.36 -15.39
N PHE A 191 5.49 1.18 -16.53
CA PHE A 191 4.05 1.02 -16.64
C PHE A 191 3.62 -0.37 -17.15
N ALA A 192 4.57 -1.29 -17.31
CA ALA A 192 4.26 -2.63 -17.78
C ALA A 192 3.29 -3.33 -16.83
N ALA A 193 2.19 -3.74 -17.39
CA ALA A 193 1.21 -4.59 -16.75
C ALA A 193 0.60 -5.46 -17.84
N ALA A 194 1.05 -6.68 -17.93
CA ALA A 194 0.35 -7.72 -18.69
C ALA A 194 -0.84 -8.24 -17.87
N GLY A 195 -1.80 -8.86 -18.53
CA GLY A 195 -2.83 -9.63 -17.85
C GLY A 195 -2.22 -10.66 -16.89
N LEU A 196 -2.89 -10.93 -15.79
CA LEU A 196 -2.36 -11.78 -14.73
C LEU A 196 -2.62 -13.25 -15.06
N ALA A 197 -1.58 -14.07 -14.95
CA ALA A 197 -1.67 -15.52 -15.10
C ALA A 197 -2.58 -16.13 -14.03
N SER A 198 -3.13 -17.33 -14.31
CA SER A 198 -3.88 -18.06 -13.31
C SER A 198 -3.00 -18.42 -12.10
N THR A 199 -3.61 -18.42 -10.93
CA THR A 199 -2.93 -18.71 -9.67
C THR A 199 -3.84 -19.45 -8.69
N TRP A 200 -3.28 -19.96 -7.62
CA TRP A 200 -4.04 -20.56 -6.55
C TRP A 200 -3.52 -20.17 -5.18
N LEU A 201 -4.41 -20.18 -4.20
CA LEU A 201 -4.06 -20.07 -2.78
C LEU A 201 -5.02 -20.92 -1.93
N GLU A 202 -4.56 -21.26 -0.74
CA GLU A 202 -5.34 -21.98 0.26
C GLU A 202 -5.45 -21.13 1.52
N VAL A 203 -6.67 -20.80 1.91
CA VAL A 203 -6.98 -19.96 3.06
C VAL A 203 -7.57 -20.78 4.18
N PRO A 204 -7.30 -20.47 5.46
CA PRO A 204 -7.94 -21.14 6.59
C PRO A 204 -9.43 -20.83 6.61
N GLY A 205 -10.24 -21.78 7.05
CA GLY A 205 -11.68 -21.64 7.19
C GLY A 205 -12.47 -22.02 5.94
N LYS A 206 -13.81 -21.97 6.09
CA LYS A 206 -14.75 -22.29 5.02
C LYS A 206 -15.19 -21.02 4.30
N VAL A 207 -14.73 -20.86 3.07
CA VAL A 207 -15.18 -19.79 2.18
C VAL A 207 -16.55 -20.13 1.61
N HIS A 208 -17.50 -19.22 1.77
CA HIS A 208 -18.87 -19.36 1.24
C HIS A 208 -18.99 -18.77 -0.17
N SER A 209 -18.32 -17.66 -0.43
CA SER A 209 -18.27 -17.05 -1.75
C SER A 209 -16.93 -16.36 -2.00
N ALA A 210 -16.56 -16.25 -3.27
CA ALA A 210 -15.39 -15.54 -3.73
C ALA A 210 -15.69 -14.83 -5.05
N ARG A 211 -15.25 -13.58 -5.20
CA ARG A 211 -15.31 -12.84 -6.45
C ARG A 211 -14.03 -12.06 -6.72
N ILE A 212 -13.68 -11.91 -7.99
CA ILE A 212 -12.57 -11.05 -8.41
C ILE A 212 -13.09 -9.61 -8.51
N LEU A 213 -12.36 -8.67 -7.92
CA LEU A 213 -12.69 -7.25 -8.02
C LEU A 213 -12.42 -6.75 -9.45
N GLY A 214 -13.39 -6.08 -10.05
CA GLY A 214 -13.28 -5.53 -11.40
C GLY A 214 -13.27 -6.57 -12.53
N SER A 215 -13.69 -7.81 -12.27
CA SER A 215 -13.83 -8.86 -13.28
C SER A 215 -15.11 -9.66 -13.07
N GLU A 216 -15.67 -10.19 -14.14
CA GLU A 216 -16.78 -11.15 -14.11
C GLU A 216 -16.27 -12.61 -14.08
N GLU A 217 -14.97 -12.80 -14.16
CA GLU A 217 -14.34 -14.12 -14.07
C GLU A 217 -14.60 -14.76 -12.70
N GLY A 218 -14.96 -16.03 -12.71
CA GLY A 218 -15.30 -16.79 -11.49
C GLY A 218 -14.07 -17.33 -10.79
N VAL A 219 -14.05 -17.25 -9.46
CA VAL A 219 -13.11 -17.98 -8.61
C VAL A 219 -13.64 -19.36 -8.33
N ILE A 220 -12.86 -20.41 -8.56
CA ILE A 220 -13.21 -21.78 -8.15
C ILE A 220 -12.86 -21.92 -6.67
N VAL A 221 -13.84 -22.31 -5.85
CA VAL A 221 -13.67 -22.56 -4.42
C VAL A 221 -13.79 -24.05 -4.16
N GLU A 222 -12.71 -24.67 -3.73
CA GLU A 222 -12.65 -26.10 -3.36
C GLU A 222 -12.60 -26.22 -1.83
N ALA A 223 -13.66 -26.78 -1.23
CA ALA A 223 -13.68 -27.02 0.21
C ALA A 223 -12.67 -28.13 0.59
N ARG A 224 -11.93 -27.91 1.68
CA ARG A 224 -10.98 -28.83 2.27
C ARG A 224 -11.21 -28.93 3.78
N GLU A 225 -10.61 -29.91 4.44
CA GLU A 225 -10.69 -30.04 5.88
C GLU A 225 -9.99 -28.84 6.56
N GLY A 226 -10.77 -27.98 7.21
CA GLY A 226 -10.27 -26.79 7.92
C GLY A 226 -9.81 -25.62 7.03
N SER A 227 -9.93 -25.73 5.70
CA SER A 227 -9.48 -24.71 4.75
C SER A 227 -10.34 -24.66 3.48
N SER A 228 -10.08 -23.66 2.64
CA SER A 228 -10.62 -23.58 1.30
C SER A 228 -9.51 -23.23 0.32
N ARG A 229 -9.42 -24.00 -0.77
CA ARG A 229 -8.52 -23.69 -1.89
C ARG A 229 -9.26 -22.85 -2.92
N LEU A 230 -8.65 -21.76 -3.29
CA LEU A 230 -9.14 -20.84 -4.33
C LEU A 230 -8.27 -21.03 -5.58
N VAL A 231 -8.91 -21.20 -6.72
CA VAL A 231 -8.22 -21.15 -8.02
C VAL A 231 -8.74 -19.92 -8.75
N ILE A 232 -7.83 -19.01 -9.00
CA ILE A 232 -8.11 -17.72 -9.65
C ILE A 232 -7.69 -17.88 -11.11
N PRO A 233 -8.60 -17.68 -12.07
CA PRO A 233 -8.28 -17.81 -13.49
C PRO A 233 -7.33 -16.70 -13.94
N GLN A 234 -6.82 -16.81 -15.16
CA GLN A 234 -6.15 -15.70 -15.85
C GLN A 234 -7.12 -14.53 -15.98
N THR A 235 -6.62 -13.32 -15.77
CA THR A 235 -7.41 -12.09 -15.87
C THR A 235 -6.68 -11.04 -16.72
N ASP A 236 -7.42 -10.08 -17.25
CA ASP A 236 -6.87 -8.89 -17.92
C ASP A 236 -6.55 -7.75 -16.92
N LEU A 237 -6.70 -8.00 -15.62
CA LEU A 237 -6.38 -7.03 -14.57
C LEU A 237 -4.88 -6.71 -14.56
N ARG A 238 -4.58 -5.49 -14.13
CA ARG A 238 -3.20 -4.97 -14.11
C ARG A 238 -2.65 -4.97 -12.68
N TYR A 239 -1.35 -5.27 -12.55
CA TYR A 239 -0.53 -5.20 -11.34
C TYR A 239 -0.87 -6.22 -10.25
N ALA A 240 -2.11 -6.32 -9.83
CA ALA A 240 -2.55 -7.27 -8.81
C ALA A 240 -3.99 -7.71 -9.06
N VAL A 241 -4.31 -8.94 -8.67
CA VAL A 241 -5.69 -9.43 -8.61
C VAL A 241 -6.23 -9.21 -7.19
N GLY A 242 -7.34 -8.45 -7.09
CA GLY A 242 -8.10 -8.32 -5.86
C GLY A 242 -9.20 -9.38 -5.80
N VAL A 243 -9.32 -10.10 -4.70
CA VAL A 243 -10.36 -11.11 -4.48
C VAL A 243 -11.07 -10.83 -3.17
N GLU A 244 -12.39 -10.69 -3.23
CA GLU A 244 -13.22 -10.63 -2.05
C GLU A 244 -13.70 -12.02 -1.66
N LEU A 245 -13.59 -12.35 -0.38
CA LEU A 245 -14.06 -13.59 0.22
C LEU A 245 -15.15 -13.30 1.26
N THR A 246 -16.11 -14.22 1.37
CA THR A 246 -17.06 -14.27 2.50
C THR A 246 -16.91 -15.61 3.20
N PHE A 247 -16.73 -15.57 4.52
CA PHE A 247 -16.61 -16.71 5.41
C PHE A 247 -17.90 -17.01 6.13
#